data_519790e9874b921381ba528bbef06f32
#
_entry.id   519790e9874b921381ba528bbef06f32
#
_cell.length_a   1.000
_cell.length_b   1.000
_cell.length_c   1.000
_cell.angle_alpha   90.00
_cell.angle_beta   90.00
_cell.angle_gamma   90.00
#
_symmetry.space_group_name_H-M   'P 1'
#
loop_
_entity.id
_entity.type
_entity.pdbx_description
1 polymer ?
#
loop_
_entity_poly.entity_id
_entity_poly.type
_entity_poly.pdbx_seq_one_letter_code
_entity_poly.pdbx_strand_id
1 'polypeptide(L)'
;MEKYDMEKIRILCYGDSNTWGYISGSDHKRYGIGERWTSILAELLGNEFEIIEEGLNSRTLTSNDMRPGKEGKNGYEYLIPCLDTHDPIDLVILILGTIFFASSKVI
;
A
#
# COMPACT_ATOMS: atom_id res chain seq x y z
N MET A 1 11.33 -27.93 4.99
CA MET A 1 11.00 -27.57 5.11
C MET A 1 10.91 -26.75 5.31
N GLU A 2 10.65 -26.50 5.16
CA GLU A 2 10.30 -25.88 5.23
C GLU A 2 10.07 -25.02 5.79
N LYS A 3 10.28 -24.35 5.90
CA LYS A 3 10.01 -23.65 6.41
C LYS A 3 9.70 -22.85 6.27
N TYR A 4 10.29 -22.29 6.90
CA TYR A 4 9.12 -21.99 6.63
C TYR A 4 8.78 -20.58 6.70
N ASP A 5 8.17 -20.05 5.56
CA ASP A 5 7.75 -18.68 5.48
C ASP A 5 6.65 -18.39 6.47
N MET A 6 5.95 -19.41 6.89
CA MET A 6 4.89 -19.18 7.83
C MET A 6 5.42 -18.82 9.20
N GLU A 7 6.71 -18.89 9.37
CA GLU A 7 7.30 -18.47 10.62
C GLU A 7 7.68 -17.01 10.60
N LYS A 8 7.59 -16.36 9.44
CA LYS A 8 7.92 -14.95 9.37
C LYS A 8 6.75 -14.11 9.84
N ILE A 9 7.07 -12.96 10.38
CA ILE A 9 6.05 -11.98 10.72
C ILE A 9 5.73 -11.23 9.44
N ARG A 10 4.46 -11.24 9.05
CA ARG A 10 4.05 -10.70 7.78
C ARG A 10 3.38 -9.35 7.97
N ILE A 11 3.92 -8.34 7.33
CA ILE A 11 3.47 -6.96 7.48
C ILE A 11 2.97 -6.47 6.13
N LEU A 12 1.71 -6.06 6.08
CA LEU A 12 1.11 -5.51 4.89
C LEU A 12 1.21 -4.00 4.95
N CYS A 13 1.85 -3.41 3.94
CA CYS A 13 1.95 -1.97 3.85
C CYS A 13 0.94 -1.49 2.82
N TYR A 14 -0.16 -0.93 3.32
CA TYR A 14 -1.30 -0.56 2.49
C TYR A 14 -1.36 0.95 2.37
N GLY A 15 -1.27 1.45 1.18
CA GLY A 15 -1.21 2.89 1.02
C GLY A 15 -1.49 3.39 -0.38
N ASP A 16 -1.17 4.65 -0.59
CA ASP A 16 -1.41 5.34 -1.85
C ASP A 16 -0.11 5.49 -2.64
N SER A 17 0.04 6.59 -3.36
CA SER A 17 1.20 6.81 -4.20
C SER A 17 2.50 6.87 -3.42
N ASN A 18 2.47 7.30 -2.18
CA ASN A 18 3.69 7.33 -1.37
C ASN A 18 4.18 5.91 -1.07
N THR A 19 3.27 4.97 -0.93
CA THR A 19 3.64 3.57 -0.70
C THR A 19 4.00 2.89 -2.02
N TRP A 20 3.30 3.23 -3.10
CA TRP A 20 3.64 2.72 -4.41
C TRP A 20 5.04 3.20 -4.82
N GLY A 21 5.40 4.38 -4.41
CA GLY A 21 6.70 4.93 -4.72
C GLY A 21 6.72 5.91 -5.88
N TYR A 22 5.66 6.70 -6.02
CA TYR A 22 5.57 7.66 -7.11
C TYR A 22 6.61 8.74 -6.94
N ILE A 23 7.33 9.05 -8.01
CA ILE A 23 8.34 10.11 -7.97
C ILE A 23 7.65 11.43 -8.30
N SER A 24 7.62 12.31 -7.31
CA SER A 24 6.95 13.58 -7.43
C SER A 24 7.52 14.39 -8.58
N GLY A 25 6.64 15.01 -9.37
CA GLY A 25 7.08 15.82 -10.50
C GLY A 25 7.47 15.02 -11.74
N SER A 26 7.38 13.70 -11.67
CA SER A 26 7.72 12.87 -12.81
C SER A 26 6.47 12.54 -13.62
N ASP A 27 6.68 11.89 -14.75
CA ASP A 27 5.58 11.44 -15.56
C ASP A 27 5.33 9.98 -15.22
N HIS A 28 4.72 9.77 -14.08
CA HIS A 28 4.28 8.44 -13.65
C HIS A 28 5.46 7.47 -13.44
N LYS A 29 6.55 7.98 -12.91
CA LYS A 29 7.69 7.13 -12.62
C LYS A 29 7.66 6.67 -11.18
N ARG A 30 8.32 5.55 -10.94
CA ARG A 30 8.28 4.89 -9.63
C ARG A 30 9.69 4.69 -9.10
N TYR A 31 9.88 4.94 -7.82
CA TYR A 31 11.13 4.58 -7.17
C TYR A 31 11.34 3.07 -7.28
N GLY A 32 12.57 2.67 -7.44
CA GLY A 32 12.90 1.26 -7.58
C GLY A 32 12.88 0.50 -6.25
N ILE A 33 13.05 -0.80 -6.39
CA ILE A 33 13.20 -1.64 -5.22
C ILE A 33 14.48 -1.22 -4.53
N GLY A 34 14.41 -1.04 -3.24
CA GLY A 34 15.55 -0.56 -2.45
C GLY A 34 15.44 0.91 -2.14
N GLU A 35 14.59 1.64 -2.88
CA GLU A 35 14.43 3.07 -2.64
C GLU A 35 13.07 3.41 -2.05
N ARG A 36 12.09 2.54 -2.19
CA ARG A 36 10.77 2.78 -1.60
C ARG A 36 10.83 2.57 -0.10
N TRP A 37 10.00 3.29 0.65
CA TRP A 37 10.06 3.16 2.11
C TRP A 37 9.79 1.72 2.57
N THR A 38 8.97 0.99 1.83
CA THR A 38 8.68 -0.40 2.15
C THR A 38 9.93 -1.27 2.04
N SER A 39 10.77 -0.99 1.05
CA SER A 39 12.02 -1.73 0.87
C SER A 39 13.00 -1.39 1.99
N ILE A 40 13.05 -0.14 2.38
CA ILE A 40 13.93 0.28 3.46
C ILE A 40 13.47 -0.36 4.76
N LEU A 41 12.16 -0.42 4.99
CA LEU A 41 11.62 -1.08 6.16
C LEU A 41 12.01 -2.56 6.17
N ALA A 42 11.88 -3.22 5.02
CA ALA A 42 12.23 -4.64 4.92
C ALA A 42 13.69 -4.86 5.28
N GLU A 43 14.56 -3.98 4.80
CA GLU A 43 15.98 -4.13 5.09
C GLU A 43 16.27 -3.89 6.56
N LEU A 44 15.63 -2.92 7.15
CA LEU A 44 15.87 -2.62 8.56
C LEU A 44 15.35 -3.70 9.50
N LEU A 45 14.25 -4.34 9.13
CA LEU A 45 13.67 -5.38 9.98
C LEU A 45 14.35 -6.74 9.83
N GLY A 46 14.86 -7.03 8.66
CA GLY A 46 15.61 -8.27 8.45
C GLY A 46 14.77 -9.46 8.05
N ASN A 47 15.40 -10.61 8.03
CA ASN A 47 14.83 -11.78 7.39
C ASN A 47 13.68 -12.43 8.14
N GLU A 48 13.43 -12.03 9.36
CA GLU A 48 12.33 -12.62 10.11
C GLU A 48 11.01 -11.96 9.79
N PHE A 49 11.04 -10.94 8.95
CA PHE A 49 9.84 -10.21 8.56
C PHE A 49 9.65 -10.28 7.06
N GLU A 50 8.41 -10.36 6.64
CA GLU A 50 8.08 -10.29 5.23
C GLU A 50 7.23 -9.06 5.01
N ILE A 51 7.66 -8.19 4.14
CA ILE A 51 6.95 -6.93 3.85
C ILE A 51 6.19 -7.12 2.55
N ILE A 52 4.88 -6.87 2.60
CA ILE A 52 4.02 -7.00 1.45
C ILE A 52 3.59 -5.61 1.05
N GLU A 53 3.91 -5.21 -0.17
CA GLU A 53 3.62 -3.88 -0.66
C GLU A 53 2.27 -3.85 -1.32
N GLU A 54 1.39 -2.97 -0.86
CA GLU A 54 0.10 -2.78 -1.48
C GLU A 54 -0.15 -1.28 -1.63
N GLY A 55 0.67 -0.63 -2.41
CA GLY A 55 0.48 0.77 -2.74
C GLY A 55 -0.22 0.91 -4.07
N LEU A 56 -1.11 1.87 -4.18
CA LEU A 56 -1.83 2.15 -5.41
C LEU A 56 -1.98 3.64 -5.57
N ASN A 57 -1.53 4.16 -6.71
CA ASN A 57 -1.63 5.59 -6.97
C ASN A 57 -3.09 6.02 -6.94
N SER A 58 -3.33 7.15 -6.35
CA SER A 58 -4.65 7.75 -6.22
C SER A 58 -5.63 6.99 -5.33
N ARG A 59 -5.13 6.04 -4.55
CA ARG A 59 -6.03 5.35 -3.62
C ARG A 59 -6.51 6.33 -2.56
N THR A 60 -7.80 6.36 -2.34
CA THR A 60 -8.41 7.21 -1.33
C THR A 60 -8.65 6.42 -0.06
N LEU A 61 -9.07 7.09 0.99
CA LEU A 61 -9.40 6.43 2.22
C LEU A 61 -10.75 5.72 2.09
N THR A 62 -11.80 6.45 1.79
CA THR A 62 -13.13 5.87 1.69
C THR A 62 -13.94 6.40 0.51
N SER A 63 -13.36 7.25 -0.32
CA SER A 63 -14.11 7.93 -1.36
C SER A 63 -13.99 7.26 -2.70
N ASN A 64 -15.06 7.27 -3.47
CA ASN A 64 -15.00 6.84 -4.84
C ASN A 64 -14.66 8.05 -5.70
N ASP A 65 -13.68 7.88 -6.58
CA ASP A 65 -13.30 8.93 -7.48
C ASP A 65 -13.99 8.63 -8.80
N MET A 66 -14.91 9.47 -9.19
CA MET A 66 -15.75 9.21 -10.35
C MET A 66 -15.10 9.59 -11.67
N ARG A 67 -13.89 10.12 -11.64
CA ARG A 67 -13.22 10.47 -12.89
C ARG A 67 -12.83 9.22 -13.67
N PRO A 68 -12.86 9.29 -15.00
CA PRO A 68 -12.46 8.14 -15.79
C PRO A 68 -11.01 7.72 -15.45
N GLY A 69 -10.78 6.45 -15.36
CA GLY A 69 -9.46 5.93 -15.04
C GLY A 69 -9.16 5.83 -13.56
N LYS A 70 -10.09 6.26 -12.72
CA LYS A 70 -9.89 6.22 -11.27
C LYS A 70 -10.76 5.17 -10.59
N GLU A 71 -11.23 4.20 -11.35
CA GLU A 71 -12.01 3.12 -10.79
C GLU A 71 -11.14 2.27 -9.86
N GLY A 72 -11.73 1.75 -8.83
CA GLY A 72 -11.01 0.84 -7.94
C GLY A 72 -10.08 1.51 -6.95
N LYS A 73 -10.20 2.83 -6.79
CA LYS A 73 -9.27 3.55 -5.92
C LYS A 73 -9.77 3.72 -4.49
N ASN A 74 -10.95 3.22 -4.16
CA ASN A 74 -11.47 3.35 -2.81
C ASN A 74 -10.77 2.36 -1.88
N GLY A 75 -9.94 2.87 -0.99
CA GLY A 75 -9.11 2.04 -0.14
C GLY A 75 -9.90 1.18 0.83
N TYR A 76 -11.03 1.69 1.29
CA TYR A 76 -11.86 0.95 2.22
C TYR A 76 -12.44 -0.30 1.53
N GLU A 77 -12.82 -0.17 0.29
CA GLU A 77 -13.46 -1.29 -0.41
C GLU A 77 -12.49 -2.42 -0.73
N TYR A 78 -11.24 -2.10 -0.97
CA TYR A 78 -10.29 -3.13 -1.33
C TYR A 78 -9.58 -3.73 -0.12
N LEU A 79 -9.67 -3.11 1.04
CA LEU A 79 -8.87 -3.54 2.18
C LEU A 79 -9.15 -4.98 2.57
N ILE A 80 -10.41 -5.37 2.70
CA ILE A 80 -10.75 -6.72 3.11
C ILE A 80 -10.34 -7.75 2.05
N PRO A 81 -10.66 -7.55 0.77
CA PRO A 81 -10.15 -8.48 -0.26
C PRO A 81 -8.62 -8.56 -0.25
N CYS A 82 -7.95 -7.46 0.01
CA CYS A 82 -6.50 -7.43 0.06
C CYS A 82 -5.99 -8.28 1.21
N LEU A 83 -6.57 -8.13 2.39
CA LEU A 83 -6.18 -8.91 3.55
C LEU A 83 -6.44 -10.39 3.31
N ASP A 84 -7.56 -10.72 2.68
CA ASP A 84 -7.88 -12.11 2.38
C ASP A 84 -6.89 -12.69 1.39
N THR A 85 -6.47 -11.90 0.42
CA THR A 85 -5.53 -12.36 -0.60
C THR A 85 -4.19 -12.73 0.01
N HIS A 86 -3.76 -11.96 1.00
CA HIS A 86 -2.44 -12.13 1.58
C HIS A 86 -2.44 -12.87 2.92
N ASP A 87 -3.57 -13.37 3.35
CA ASP A 87 -3.67 -14.05 4.63
C ASP A 87 -2.65 -15.19 4.72
N PRO A 88 -1.94 -15.35 5.84
CA PRO A 88 -2.10 -14.62 7.10
C PRO A 88 -1.26 -13.34 7.15
N ILE A 89 -1.81 -12.33 7.78
CA ILE A 89 -1.11 -11.06 7.99
C ILE A 89 -1.06 -10.80 9.48
N ASP A 90 0.10 -10.44 9.97
CA ASP A 90 0.29 -10.16 11.39
C ASP A 90 0.11 -8.69 11.72
N LEU A 91 0.44 -7.80 10.80
CA LEU A 91 0.37 -6.37 11.06
C LEU A 91 0.05 -5.63 9.77
N VAL A 92 -0.79 -4.63 9.85
CA VAL A 92 -1.07 -3.75 8.73
C VAL A 92 -0.56 -2.35 9.06
N ILE A 93 0.25 -1.79 8.17
CA ILE A 93 0.63 -0.40 8.27
C ILE A 93 -0.16 0.33 7.21
N LEU A 94 -1.05 1.21 7.64
CA LEU A 94 -1.95 1.89 6.75
C LEU A 94 -1.52 3.33 6.61
N ILE A 95 -1.09 3.73 5.41
CA ILE A 95 -0.71 5.10 5.15
C ILE A 95 -1.54 5.59 3.97
N LEU A 96 -2.68 6.16 4.31
CA LEU A 96 -3.62 6.67 3.33
C LEU A 96 -4.07 8.05 3.77
N GLY A 97 -4.75 8.73 2.88
CA GLY A 97 -5.32 10.03 3.20
C GLY A 97 -4.49 11.20 2.75
N THR A 98 -3.37 10.94 2.08
CA THR A 98 -2.61 12.03 1.54
C THR A 98 -3.33 12.62 0.34
N ILE A 99 -4.17 11.84 -0.33
CA ILE A 99 -4.98 12.35 -1.34
C ILE A 99 -6.31 12.53 -0.78
N PHE A 100 -6.58 13.75 -0.29
CA PHE A 100 -7.77 13.98 0.23
C PHE A 100 -8.62 14.48 -0.80
N PHE A 101 -9.71 13.91 -1.03
CA PHE A 101 -10.39 14.21 -2.13
C PHE A 101 -10.89 15.44 -2.06
N ALA A 102 -10.46 16.12 -2.86
CA ALA A 102 -10.66 17.45 -2.77
C ALA A 102 -12.06 17.91 -2.88
N SER A 103 -12.94 17.13 -2.91
CA SER A 103 -14.28 17.58 -2.93
C SER A 103 -14.65 18.16 -1.60
N SER A 104 -15.21 19.30 -1.59
CA SER A 104 -15.68 19.92 -0.38
C SER A 104 -16.73 19.11 0.29
N LYS A 105 -17.30 18.16 -0.37
CA LYS A 105 -18.30 17.41 0.23
C LYS A 105 -17.77 16.37 1.11
N VAL A 106 -16.53 16.16 1.09
CA VAL A 106 -15.91 15.16 1.89
C VAL A 106 -15.66 15.67 3.27
N ILE A 107 -15.69 16.93 3.42
CA ILE A 107 -15.34 17.43 4.71
C ILE A 107 -16.51 17.91 5.48
#